data_85b4ba24f6e5f722839be71aff79d505
#
_entry.id   85b4ba24f6e5f722839be71aff79d505
#
_cell.length_a   1.000
_cell.length_b   1.000
_cell.length_c   1.000
_cell.angle_alpha   90.00
_cell.angle_beta   90.00
_cell.angle_gamma   90.00
#
_symmetry.space_group_name_H-M   'P 1'
#
loop_
_entity.id
_entity.type
_entity.pdbx_description
1 polymer ?
#
loop_
_entity_poly.entity_id
_entity_poly.type
_entity_poly.pdbx_seq_one_letter_code
_entity_poly.pdbx_strand_id
1 'polypeptide(L)'
;MAYLESAVVIYLRAMYGIENLLRDINFQPDAYTFIEIGREAATIIMLVTLSLISGNNWSKKIGYFFLSFGIWDIFYYIWLYVCIQWPKSLFEWDVLFLIPLPWWGPVIAPILVSVVLIFIGLLLIYDFKFKISSFDWIIFCLSIFMILYTFMDDSIKILLSGNGSLTEVRPTNFNWIIFLLSIIVWVVVTLKVSIPSIKQRGKSQN
;
A
#
# COMPACT_ATOMS: atom_id res chain seq x y z
N MET A 1 -11.13 8.35 -8.21
CA MET A 1 -10.51 8.42 -6.88
C MET A 1 -9.03 8.82 -6.97
N ALA A 2 -8.17 8.05 -7.61
CA ALA A 2 -6.71 8.35 -7.68
C ALA A 2 -6.37 9.77 -8.15
N TYR A 3 -7.06 10.30 -9.16
CA TYR A 3 -6.89 11.68 -9.61
C TYR A 3 -7.20 12.72 -8.51
N LEU A 4 -8.31 12.53 -7.78
CA LEU A 4 -8.67 13.43 -6.69
C LEU A 4 -7.64 13.40 -5.57
N GLU A 5 -7.12 12.24 -5.26
CA GLU A 5 -6.04 12.02 -4.31
C GLU A 5 -4.80 12.81 -4.71
N SER A 6 -4.34 12.61 -5.94
CA SER A 6 -3.17 13.31 -6.48
C SER A 6 -3.37 14.82 -6.51
N ALA A 7 -4.58 15.29 -6.87
CA ALA A 7 -4.88 16.72 -6.89
C ALA A 7 -4.78 17.35 -5.49
N VAL A 8 -5.32 16.68 -4.46
CA VAL A 8 -5.19 17.16 -3.08
C VAL A 8 -3.74 17.22 -2.63
N VAL A 9 -2.96 16.17 -2.91
CA VAL A 9 -1.53 16.15 -2.57
C VAL A 9 -0.75 17.25 -3.29
N ILE A 10 -1.09 17.54 -4.55
CA ILE A 10 -0.48 18.66 -5.30
C ILE A 10 -0.81 20.00 -4.62
N TYR A 11 -2.07 20.22 -4.23
CA TYR A 11 -2.46 21.44 -3.51
C TYR A 11 -1.77 21.57 -2.14
N LEU A 12 -1.66 20.47 -1.39
CA LEU A 12 -0.94 20.47 -0.11
C LEU A 12 0.54 20.80 -0.31
N ARG A 13 1.21 20.18 -1.30
CA ARG A 13 2.61 20.50 -1.61
C ARG A 13 2.79 21.97 -1.98
N ALA A 14 1.89 22.53 -2.80
CA ALA A 14 1.94 23.94 -3.17
C ALA A 14 1.68 24.85 -1.96
N MET A 15 0.73 24.54 -1.12
CA MET A 15 0.35 25.33 0.06
C MET A 15 1.46 25.35 1.12
N TYR A 16 2.13 24.25 1.34
CA TYR A 16 3.24 24.14 2.28
C TYR A 16 4.62 24.50 1.66
N GLY A 17 4.68 24.83 0.37
CA GLY A 17 5.94 25.11 -0.32
C GLY A 17 6.88 23.89 -0.38
N ILE A 18 6.33 22.68 -0.48
CA ILE A 18 7.10 21.43 -0.49
C ILE A 18 7.64 21.17 -1.90
N GLU A 19 8.92 21.43 -2.11
CA GLU A 19 9.65 21.03 -3.31
C GLU A 19 10.32 19.66 -3.15
N ASN A 20 10.85 19.38 -1.94
CA ASN A 20 11.49 18.13 -1.60
C ASN A 20 10.92 17.59 -0.29
N LEU A 21 10.24 16.42 -0.37
CA LEU A 21 9.59 15.81 0.79
C LEU A 21 10.56 15.53 1.95
N LEU A 22 11.78 15.09 1.66
CA LEU A 22 12.77 14.77 2.70
C LEU A 22 13.24 16.01 3.47
N ARG A 23 13.24 17.17 2.80
CA ARG A 23 13.73 18.42 3.41
C ARG A 23 12.61 19.27 4.00
N ASP A 24 11.51 19.37 3.26
CA ASP A 24 10.53 20.44 3.47
C ASP A 24 9.33 20.00 4.29
N ILE A 25 9.06 18.67 4.37
CA ILE A 25 7.91 18.17 5.10
C ILE A 25 8.13 18.31 6.62
N ASN A 26 7.10 18.81 7.29
CA ASN A 26 7.04 18.90 8.75
C ASN A 26 5.62 18.55 9.21
N PHE A 27 5.45 17.39 9.85
CA PHE A 27 4.17 16.92 10.35
C PHE A 27 3.78 17.66 11.64
N GLN A 28 3.51 18.97 11.55
CA GLN A 28 2.93 19.66 12.68
C GLN A 28 1.48 19.17 12.90
N PRO A 29 1.04 18.95 14.14
CA PRO A 29 -0.35 18.59 14.43
C PRO A 29 -1.23 19.82 14.29
N ASP A 30 -1.44 20.27 13.05
CA ASP A 30 -2.29 21.38 12.67
C ASP A 30 -3.64 20.89 12.10
N ALA A 31 -4.54 21.85 11.79
CA ALA A 31 -5.83 21.53 11.24
C ALA A 31 -5.75 20.78 9.89
N TYR A 32 -4.73 21.06 9.09
CA TYR A 32 -4.55 20.44 7.77
C TYR A 32 -4.09 19.00 7.88
N THR A 33 -3.23 18.68 8.85
CA THR A 33 -2.85 17.30 9.16
C THR A 33 -4.06 16.45 9.57
N PHE A 34 -4.98 17.02 10.38
CA PHE A 34 -6.23 16.31 10.73
C PHE A 34 -7.15 16.13 9.53
N ILE A 35 -7.24 17.12 8.64
CA ILE A 35 -8.00 17.00 7.38
C ILE A 35 -7.39 15.90 6.49
N GLU A 36 -6.07 15.83 6.41
CA GLU A 36 -5.37 14.84 5.64
C GLU A 36 -5.61 13.41 6.17
N ILE A 37 -5.52 13.21 7.47
CA ILE A 37 -5.90 11.95 8.14
C ILE A 37 -7.35 11.56 7.81
N GLY A 38 -8.26 12.54 7.87
CA GLY A 38 -9.67 12.33 7.49
C GLY A 38 -9.83 11.91 6.02
N ARG A 39 -9.06 12.52 5.12
CA ARG A 39 -9.03 12.17 3.70
C ARG A 39 -8.53 10.74 3.46
N GLU A 40 -7.41 10.35 4.10
CA GLU A 40 -6.90 8.99 4.02
C GLU A 40 -7.94 7.96 4.49
N ALA A 41 -8.56 8.21 5.65
CA ALA A 41 -9.62 7.35 6.17
C ALA A 41 -10.81 7.26 5.21
N ALA A 42 -11.24 8.38 4.62
CA ALA A 42 -12.33 8.42 3.64
C ALA A 42 -11.99 7.62 2.38
N THR A 43 -10.75 7.68 1.90
CA THR A 43 -10.29 6.90 0.74
C THR A 43 -10.39 5.40 1.01
N ILE A 44 -9.92 4.94 2.18
CA ILE A 44 -10.04 3.53 2.57
C ILE A 44 -11.51 3.11 2.69
N ILE A 45 -12.36 3.92 3.32
CA ILE A 45 -13.81 3.64 3.43
C ILE A 45 -14.45 3.52 2.04
N MET A 46 -14.11 4.40 1.09
CA MET A 46 -14.63 4.32 -0.28
C MET A 46 -14.19 3.04 -0.99
N LEU A 47 -12.92 2.62 -0.86
CA LEU A 47 -12.41 1.37 -1.45
C LEU A 47 -13.08 0.15 -0.84
N VAL A 48 -13.25 0.13 0.49
CA VAL A 48 -13.99 -0.94 1.19
C VAL A 48 -15.44 -0.97 0.74
N THR A 49 -16.13 0.15 0.68
CA THR A 49 -17.53 0.22 0.23
C THR A 49 -17.69 -0.29 -1.19
N LEU A 50 -16.82 0.13 -2.12
CA LEU A 50 -16.80 -0.38 -3.50
C LEU A 50 -16.65 -1.91 -3.52
N SER A 51 -15.75 -2.45 -2.72
CA SER A 51 -15.50 -3.88 -2.67
C SER A 51 -16.69 -4.67 -2.10
N LEU A 52 -17.35 -4.14 -1.08
CA LEU A 52 -18.53 -4.75 -0.46
C LEU A 52 -19.72 -4.84 -1.42
N ILE A 53 -19.90 -3.82 -2.27
CA ILE A 53 -20.98 -3.77 -3.27
C ILE A 53 -20.66 -4.68 -4.47
N SER A 54 -19.38 -4.75 -4.89
CA SER A 54 -18.98 -5.47 -6.10
C SER A 54 -18.94 -7.00 -5.91
N GLY A 55 -18.66 -7.48 -4.69
CA GLY A 55 -18.50 -8.91 -4.41
C GLY A 55 -19.73 -9.57 -3.80
N ASN A 56 -20.12 -10.74 -4.32
CA ASN A 56 -21.25 -11.54 -3.80
C ASN A 56 -20.85 -12.51 -2.68
N ASN A 57 -19.56 -12.72 -2.45
CA ASN A 57 -19.04 -13.50 -1.32
C ASN A 57 -17.76 -12.85 -0.76
N TRP A 58 -17.33 -13.26 0.42
CA TRP A 58 -16.21 -12.64 1.12
C TRP A 58 -14.89 -12.72 0.31
N SER A 59 -14.65 -13.83 -0.41
CA SER A 59 -13.46 -13.97 -1.25
C SER A 59 -13.42 -12.90 -2.35
N LYS A 60 -14.56 -12.71 -3.06
CA LYS A 60 -14.67 -11.70 -4.11
C LYS A 60 -14.60 -10.28 -3.54
N LYS A 61 -15.23 -10.03 -2.39
CA LYS A 61 -15.13 -8.72 -1.71
C LYS A 61 -13.68 -8.36 -1.42
N ILE A 62 -12.90 -9.27 -0.81
CA ILE A 62 -11.48 -9.07 -0.57
C ILE A 62 -10.72 -8.90 -1.89
N GLY A 63 -11.06 -9.71 -2.91
CA GLY A 63 -10.47 -9.61 -4.25
C GLY A 63 -10.69 -8.24 -4.89
N TYR A 64 -11.91 -7.72 -4.84
CA TYR A 64 -12.21 -6.37 -5.35
C TYR A 64 -11.54 -5.27 -4.54
N PHE A 65 -11.39 -5.43 -3.23
CA PHE A 65 -10.63 -4.49 -2.40
C PHE A 65 -9.16 -4.44 -2.84
N PHE A 66 -8.50 -5.59 -2.96
CA PHE A 66 -7.10 -5.65 -3.38
C PHE A 66 -6.91 -5.11 -4.79
N LEU A 67 -7.79 -5.47 -5.73
CA LEU A 67 -7.74 -4.96 -7.10
C LEU A 67 -7.90 -3.45 -7.15
N SER A 68 -8.94 -2.91 -6.49
CA SER A 68 -9.22 -1.47 -6.51
C SER A 68 -8.16 -0.65 -5.78
N PHE A 69 -7.64 -1.15 -4.66
CA PHE A 69 -6.55 -0.51 -3.92
C PHE A 69 -5.28 -0.45 -4.76
N GLY A 70 -4.86 -1.58 -5.35
CA GLY A 70 -3.65 -1.61 -6.15
C GLY A 70 -3.73 -0.73 -7.41
N ILE A 71 -4.89 -0.72 -8.10
CA ILE A 71 -5.12 0.18 -9.23
C ILE A 71 -5.10 1.64 -8.78
N TRP A 72 -5.79 1.96 -7.67
CA TRP A 72 -5.82 3.30 -7.13
C TRP A 72 -4.42 3.82 -6.79
N ASP A 73 -3.59 3.04 -6.12
CA ASP A 73 -2.24 3.42 -5.71
C ASP A 73 -1.32 3.66 -6.92
N ILE A 74 -1.33 2.74 -7.91
CA ILE A 74 -0.53 2.94 -9.13
C ILE A 74 -0.96 4.20 -9.88
N PHE A 75 -2.28 4.42 -10.04
CA PHE A 75 -2.79 5.60 -10.74
C PHE A 75 -2.58 6.90 -9.96
N TYR A 76 -2.42 6.86 -8.65
CA TYR A 76 -2.00 8.00 -7.85
C TYR A 76 -0.64 8.54 -8.33
N TYR A 77 0.35 7.68 -8.47
CA TYR A 77 1.67 8.09 -8.99
C TYR A 77 1.64 8.48 -10.46
N ILE A 78 0.84 7.81 -11.29
CA ILE A 78 0.66 8.20 -12.69
C ILE A 78 0.13 9.63 -12.79
N TRP A 79 -0.88 10.00 -12.02
CA TRP A 79 -1.44 11.35 -12.02
C TRP A 79 -0.48 12.39 -11.45
N LEU A 80 0.26 12.08 -10.41
CA LEU A 80 1.31 12.98 -9.91
C LEU A 80 2.36 13.24 -10.98
N TYR A 81 2.79 12.19 -11.70
CA TYR A 81 3.74 12.36 -12.80
C TYR A 81 3.19 13.20 -13.95
N VAL A 82 1.96 12.97 -14.35
CA VAL A 82 1.30 13.74 -15.42
C VAL A 82 1.15 15.21 -15.05
N CYS A 83 0.77 15.52 -13.80
CA CYS A 83 0.46 16.87 -13.37
C CYS A 83 1.70 17.70 -13.01
N ILE A 84 2.66 17.10 -12.30
CA ILE A 84 3.81 17.83 -11.73
C ILE A 84 5.17 17.21 -12.06
N GLN A 85 5.22 16.20 -12.95
CA GLN A 85 6.43 15.48 -13.34
C GLN A 85 7.19 14.87 -12.15
N TRP A 86 6.46 14.44 -11.14
CA TRP A 86 6.98 13.75 -9.96
C TRP A 86 6.30 12.37 -9.83
N PRO A 87 7.04 11.32 -9.45
CA PRO A 87 8.46 11.25 -9.11
C PRO A 87 9.36 11.30 -10.37
N LYS A 88 10.55 11.89 -10.26
CA LYS A 88 11.58 11.86 -11.33
C LYS A 88 12.29 10.50 -11.41
N SER A 89 12.26 9.76 -10.29
CA SER A 89 12.80 8.41 -10.17
C SER A 89 11.89 7.59 -9.27
N LEU A 90 11.72 6.31 -9.59
CA LEU A 90 10.99 5.36 -8.74
C LEU A 90 11.63 5.13 -7.36
N PHE A 91 12.86 5.58 -7.17
CA PHE A 91 13.55 5.52 -5.87
C PHE A 91 13.42 6.81 -5.06
N GLU A 92 12.67 7.81 -5.54
CA GLU A 92 12.33 8.97 -4.71
C GLU A 92 11.43 8.56 -3.55
N TRP A 93 11.65 9.22 -2.41
CA TRP A 93 10.89 8.96 -1.20
C TRP A 93 9.52 9.64 -1.24
N ASP A 94 8.53 8.94 -0.73
CA ASP A 94 7.18 9.47 -0.52
C ASP A 94 6.69 9.17 0.89
N VAL A 95 5.71 9.96 1.34
CA VAL A 95 4.91 9.69 2.53
C VAL A 95 3.62 9.04 2.08
N LEU A 96 3.49 7.75 2.35
CA LEU A 96 2.40 6.93 1.81
C LEU A 96 1.11 7.11 2.60
N PHE A 97 1.21 7.08 3.92
CA PHE A 97 0.10 7.25 4.86
C PHE A 97 0.58 7.90 6.15
N LEU A 98 -0.33 8.55 6.87
CA LEU A 98 -0.10 9.12 8.19
C LEU A 98 -0.64 8.22 9.32
N ILE A 99 -1.52 7.28 9.01
CA ILE A 99 -2.21 6.41 9.98
C ILE A 99 -1.57 5.01 10.00
N PRO A 100 -1.24 4.45 11.17
CA PRO A 100 -1.26 5.03 12.51
C PRO A 100 -0.03 5.89 12.83
N LEU A 101 1.00 5.82 12.03
CA LEU A 101 2.26 6.56 12.07
C LEU A 101 2.64 6.96 10.64
N PRO A 102 3.48 7.97 10.43
CA PRO A 102 3.96 8.29 9.08
C PRO A 102 4.70 7.11 8.43
N TRP A 103 4.22 6.73 7.23
CA TRP A 103 4.82 5.66 6.41
C TRP A 103 5.72 6.28 5.38
N TRP A 104 6.99 5.94 5.43
CA TRP A 104 7.98 6.39 4.48
C TRP A 104 8.44 5.25 3.58
N GLY A 105 8.52 5.50 2.29
CA GLY A 105 9.06 4.52 1.35
C GLY A 105 9.42 5.11 0.00
N PRO A 106 10.37 4.48 -0.72
CA PRO A 106 10.60 4.81 -2.12
C PRO A 106 9.38 4.40 -2.96
N VAL A 107 9.00 5.22 -3.92
CA VAL A 107 7.79 5.06 -4.78
C VAL A 107 7.66 3.65 -5.38
N ILE A 108 8.77 3.00 -5.71
CA ILE A 108 8.76 1.63 -6.24
C ILE A 108 8.19 0.62 -5.23
N ALA A 109 8.33 0.86 -3.91
CA ALA A 109 7.90 -0.11 -2.91
C ALA A 109 6.36 -0.25 -2.85
N PRO A 110 5.54 0.83 -2.72
CA PRO A 110 4.08 0.70 -2.80
C PRO A 110 3.62 0.19 -4.17
N ILE A 111 4.28 0.57 -5.27
CA ILE A 111 3.94 0.03 -6.61
C ILE A 111 4.13 -1.49 -6.64
N LEU A 112 5.21 -2.04 -6.08
CA LEU A 112 5.41 -3.50 -6.01
C LEU A 112 4.33 -4.19 -5.16
N VAL A 113 3.97 -3.62 -4.01
CA VAL A 113 2.86 -4.10 -3.19
C VAL A 113 1.57 -4.10 -4.01
N SER A 114 1.28 -3.01 -4.70
CA SER A 114 0.06 -2.84 -5.50
C SER A 114 -0.04 -3.83 -6.66
N VAL A 115 1.06 -4.12 -7.35
CA VAL A 115 1.09 -5.15 -8.39
C VAL A 115 0.75 -6.53 -7.82
N VAL A 116 1.31 -6.88 -6.65
CA VAL A 116 0.99 -8.16 -5.99
C VAL A 116 -0.46 -8.20 -5.52
N LEU A 117 -0.99 -7.09 -4.96
CA LEU A 117 -2.40 -7.00 -4.56
C LEU A 117 -3.34 -7.16 -5.76
N ILE A 118 -3.06 -6.53 -6.90
CA ILE A 118 -3.83 -6.70 -8.15
C ILE A 118 -3.83 -8.18 -8.55
N PHE A 119 -2.66 -8.84 -8.53
CA PHE A 119 -2.55 -10.25 -8.89
C PHE A 119 -3.38 -11.14 -7.96
N ILE A 120 -3.25 -10.98 -6.63
CA ILE A 120 -4.04 -11.72 -5.63
C ILE A 120 -5.54 -11.42 -5.80
N GLY A 121 -5.88 -10.16 -5.99
CA GLY A 121 -7.26 -9.70 -6.19
C GLY A 121 -7.93 -10.38 -7.38
N LEU A 122 -7.25 -10.44 -8.53
CA LEU A 122 -7.73 -11.14 -9.71
C LEU A 122 -7.95 -12.64 -9.45
N LEU A 123 -7.01 -13.32 -8.78
CA LEU A 123 -7.18 -14.73 -8.44
C LEU A 123 -8.40 -14.96 -7.56
N LEU A 124 -8.66 -14.10 -6.57
CA LEU A 124 -9.82 -14.20 -5.69
C LEU A 124 -11.14 -13.93 -6.43
N ILE A 125 -11.17 -12.98 -7.37
CA ILE A 125 -12.35 -12.64 -8.18
C ILE A 125 -12.71 -13.78 -9.13
N TYR A 126 -11.72 -14.43 -9.75
CA TYR A 126 -11.92 -15.55 -10.68
C TYR A 126 -12.20 -16.90 -10.02
N ASP A 127 -12.59 -16.90 -8.72
CA ASP A 127 -12.99 -18.10 -7.97
C ASP A 127 -11.93 -19.21 -7.91
N PHE A 128 -10.65 -18.85 -7.87
CA PHE A 128 -9.63 -19.81 -7.52
C PHE A 128 -9.85 -20.29 -6.08
N LYS A 129 -10.09 -21.59 -5.91
CA LYS A 129 -10.31 -22.17 -4.56
C LYS A 129 -8.98 -22.26 -3.83
N PHE A 130 -8.78 -21.40 -2.89
CA PHE A 130 -7.60 -21.41 -2.03
C PHE A 130 -7.76 -22.44 -0.92
N LYS A 131 -6.93 -23.47 -0.90
CA LYS A 131 -6.75 -24.35 0.27
C LYS A 131 -5.61 -23.79 1.10
N ILE A 132 -5.92 -22.86 1.98
CA ILE A 132 -4.94 -22.21 2.85
C ILE A 132 -4.86 -23.02 4.15
N SER A 133 -3.67 -23.51 4.52
CA SER A 133 -3.44 -24.09 5.84
C SER A 133 -3.31 -23.00 6.90
N SER A 134 -3.51 -23.35 8.18
CA SER A 134 -3.29 -22.39 9.27
C SER A 134 -1.87 -21.84 9.29
N PHE A 135 -0.90 -22.65 8.91
CA PHE A 135 0.50 -22.23 8.80
C PHE A 135 0.72 -21.22 7.68
N ASP A 136 0.12 -21.42 6.49
CA ASP A 136 0.18 -20.47 5.39
C ASP A 136 -0.45 -19.12 5.78
N TRP A 137 -1.56 -19.14 6.56
CA TRP A 137 -2.17 -17.94 7.10
C TRP A 137 -1.25 -17.17 8.05
N ILE A 138 -0.59 -17.87 8.97
CA ILE A 138 0.35 -17.25 9.92
C ILE A 138 1.50 -16.58 9.15
N ILE A 139 2.11 -17.28 8.20
CA ILE A 139 3.21 -16.73 7.39
C ILE A 139 2.74 -15.52 6.57
N PHE A 140 1.55 -15.62 5.97
CA PHE A 140 0.99 -14.52 5.19
C PHE A 140 0.73 -13.28 6.06
N CYS A 141 0.10 -13.43 7.23
CA CYS A 141 -0.11 -12.33 8.15
C CYS A 141 1.22 -11.73 8.66
N LEU A 142 2.19 -12.59 9.00
CA LEU A 142 3.50 -12.12 9.45
C LEU A 142 4.20 -11.29 8.36
N SER A 143 4.11 -11.72 7.10
CA SER A 143 4.71 -10.97 5.99
C SER A 143 4.02 -9.61 5.76
N ILE A 144 2.71 -9.50 6.00
CA ILE A 144 2.02 -8.20 6.00
C ILE A 144 2.61 -7.28 7.07
N PHE A 145 2.74 -7.76 8.31
CA PHE A 145 3.31 -6.97 9.39
C PHE A 145 4.76 -6.56 9.09
N MET A 146 5.54 -7.42 8.45
CA MET A 146 6.91 -7.09 8.05
C MET A 146 6.96 -6.03 6.95
N ILE A 147 6.05 -6.06 5.97
CA ILE A 147 5.94 -5.00 4.96
C ILE A 147 5.56 -3.67 5.62
N LEU A 148 4.53 -3.66 6.48
CA LEU A 148 4.13 -2.46 7.21
C LEU A 148 5.24 -1.92 8.10
N TYR A 149 5.96 -2.81 8.78
CA TYR A 149 7.14 -2.44 9.58
C TYR A 149 8.18 -1.70 8.73
N THR A 150 8.49 -2.18 7.51
CA THR A 150 9.50 -1.52 6.66
C THR A 150 9.13 -0.09 6.28
N PHE A 151 7.84 0.21 6.13
CA PHE A 151 7.38 1.58 5.88
C PHE A 151 7.36 2.46 7.13
N MET A 152 7.16 1.89 8.31
CA MET A 152 7.06 2.63 9.57
C MET A 152 8.34 2.56 10.42
N ASP A 153 9.40 1.92 9.95
CA ASP A 153 10.62 1.62 10.72
C ASP A 153 11.22 2.87 11.40
N ASP A 154 11.38 3.96 10.64
CA ASP A 154 11.93 5.21 11.18
C ASP A 154 10.97 5.86 12.20
N SER A 155 9.66 5.83 11.95
CA SER A 155 8.64 6.33 12.88
C SER A 155 8.62 5.53 14.19
N ILE A 156 8.72 4.20 14.09
CA ILE A 156 8.76 3.30 15.25
C ILE A 156 10.04 3.53 16.08
N LYS A 157 11.20 3.69 15.43
CA LYS A 157 12.47 3.97 16.12
C LYS A 157 12.41 5.26 16.93
N ILE A 158 11.86 6.33 16.35
CA ILE A 158 11.70 7.62 17.04
C ILE A 158 10.77 7.45 18.24
N LEU A 159 9.63 6.77 18.07
CA LEU A 159 8.68 6.54 19.15
C LEU A 159 9.31 5.74 20.31
N LEU A 160 10.08 4.70 20.00
CA LEU A 160 10.73 3.87 21.02
C LEU A 160 11.92 4.56 21.70
N SER A 161 12.61 5.45 21.00
CA SER A 161 13.76 6.18 21.60
C SER A 161 13.35 7.21 22.64
N GLY A 162 12.09 7.66 22.63
CA GLY A 162 11.57 8.71 23.51
C GLY A 162 12.22 10.10 23.32
N ASN A 163 13.12 10.24 22.36
CA ASN A 163 13.97 11.42 22.17
C ASN A 163 13.64 12.24 20.91
N GLY A 164 12.44 12.08 20.34
CA GLY A 164 12.08 12.82 19.14
C GLY A 164 10.58 12.99 18.97
N SER A 165 10.20 13.94 18.14
CA SER A 165 8.82 14.15 17.71
C SER A 165 8.57 13.41 16.40
N LEU A 166 7.39 12.81 16.25
CA LEU A 166 6.96 12.22 14.96
C LEU A 166 6.93 13.27 13.83
N THR A 167 6.90 14.55 14.17
CA THR A 167 6.99 15.67 13.22
C THR A 167 8.34 15.76 12.51
N GLU A 168 9.38 15.22 13.12
CA GLU A 168 10.76 15.28 12.62
C GLU A 168 11.24 14.00 11.96
N VAL A 169 10.33 13.01 11.79
CA VAL A 169 10.68 11.74 11.16
C VAL A 169 11.23 11.98 9.76
N ARG A 170 12.46 11.57 9.56
CA ARG A 170 13.10 11.55 8.23
C ARG A 170 13.58 10.15 7.95
N PRO A 171 13.29 9.61 6.76
CA PRO A 171 13.76 8.29 6.40
C PRO A 171 15.29 8.31 6.27
N THR A 172 15.93 7.31 6.85
CA THR A 172 17.39 7.13 6.78
C THR A 172 17.76 6.12 5.71
N ASN A 173 17.18 4.93 5.80
CA ASN A 173 17.38 3.82 4.85
C ASN A 173 16.13 2.95 4.78
N PHE A 174 15.73 2.57 3.57
CA PHE A 174 14.65 1.60 3.39
C PHE A 174 15.18 0.17 3.53
N ASN A 175 14.52 -0.64 4.36
CA ASN A 175 14.96 -2.02 4.61
C ASN A 175 14.52 -2.96 3.47
N TRP A 176 15.22 -2.89 2.34
CA TRP A 176 14.94 -3.69 1.16
C TRP A 176 14.95 -5.19 1.41
N ILE A 177 15.82 -5.68 2.31
CA ILE A 177 15.94 -7.12 2.57
C ILE A 177 14.64 -7.64 3.18
N ILE A 178 14.16 -7.03 4.26
CA ILE A 178 12.90 -7.44 4.91
C ILE A 178 11.73 -7.26 3.93
N PHE A 179 11.68 -6.13 3.22
CA PHE A 179 10.62 -5.83 2.26
C PHE A 179 10.54 -6.89 1.15
N LEU A 180 11.64 -7.16 0.45
CA LEU A 180 11.65 -8.10 -0.67
C LEU A 180 11.39 -9.54 -0.22
N LEU A 181 11.94 -9.97 0.92
CA LEU A 181 11.63 -11.28 1.49
C LEU A 181 10.13 -11.42 1.78
N SER A 182 9.51 -10.38 2.33
CA SER A 182 8.06 -10.39 2.61
C SER A 182 7.21 -10.42 1.34
N ILE A 183 7.58 -9.67 0.30
CA ILE A 183 6.93 -9.74 -1.02
C ILE A 183 7.08 -11.14 -1.64
N ILE A 184 8.27 -11.73 -1.58
CA ILE A 184 8.51 -13.10 -2.07
C ILE A 184 7.62 -14.10 -1.34
N VAL A 185 7.51 -14.00 -0.02
CA VAL A 185 6.62 -14.84 0.79
C VAL A 185 5.16 -14.69 0.33
N TRP A 186 4.68 -13.47 0.08
CA TRP A 186 3.33 -13.24 -0.45
C TRP A 186 3.11 -13.96 -1.77
N VAL A 187 4.02 -13.79 -2.72
CA VAL A 187 3.95 -14.41 -4.04
C VAL A 187 3.99 -15.95 -3.92
N VAL A 188 4.93 -16.49 -3.13
CA VAL A 188 5.09 -17.94 -2.95
C VAL A 188 3.85 -18.57 -2.31
N VAL A 189 3.32 -17.99 -1.23
CA VAL A 189 2.10 -18.48 -0.57
C VAL A 189 0.93 -18.42 -1.54
N THR A 190 0.75 -17.32 -2.26
CA THR A 190 -0.33 -17.16 -3.25
C THR A 190 -0.23 -18.19 -4.36
N LEU A 191 0.94 -18.41 -4.94
CA LEU A 191 1.16 -19.40 -6.00
C LEU A 191 0.93 -20.83 -5.48
N LYS A 192 1.49 -21.18 -4.33
CA LYS A 192 1.31 -22.51 -3.69
C LYS A 192 -0.16 -22.87 -3.55
N VAL A 193 -0.95 -21.88 -3.13
CA VAL A 193 -2.39 -22.07 -2.86
C VAL A 193 -3.23 -22.07 -4.15
N SER A 194 -2.76 -21.39 -5.21
CA SER A 194 -3.47 -21.26 -6.50
C SER A 194 -3.24 -22.41 -7.47
N ILE A 195 -2.05 -23.02 -7.46
CA ILE A 195 -1.64 -24.06 -8.43
C ILE A 195 -2.59 -25.28 -8.49
N PRO A 196 -3.09 -25.83 -7.36
CA PRO A 196 -4.03 -26.96 -7.41
C PRO A 196 -5.32 -26.64 -8.18
N SER A 197 -5.81 -25.40 -8.07
CA SER A 197 -7.02 -24.96 -8.75
C SER A 197 -6.82 -24.74 -10.24
N ILE A 198 -5.65 -24.26 -10.63
CA ILE A 198 -5.25 -24.09 -12.05
C ILE A 198 -5.20 -25.44 -12.75
N LYS A 199 -4.56 -26.46 -12.12
CA LYS A 199 -4.49 -27.83 -12.66
C LYS A 199 -5.86 -28.50 -12.83
N GLN A 200 -6.82 -28.23 -11.93
CA GLN A 200 -8.18 -28.77 -12.05
C GLN A 200 -8.96 -28.15 -13.20
N ARG A 201 -8.82 -26.83 -13.46
CA ARG A 201 -9.48 -26.15 -14.59
C ARG A 201 -8.93 -26.60 -15.92
N GLY A 202 -7.63 -26.79 -16.07
CA GLY A 202 -7.03 -27.29 -17.31
C GLY A 202 -7.48 -28.72 -17.69
N LYS A 203 -7.83 -29.56 -16.71
CA LYS A 203 -8.38 -30.91 -16.95
C LYS A 203 -9.87 -30.94 -17.30
N SER A 204 -10.60 -29.87 -17.03
CA SER A 204 -12.06 -29.76 -17.32
C SER A 204 -12.33 -29.17 -18.70
N GLN A 205 -11.33 -28.67 -19.40
CA GLN A 205 -11.43 -28.09 -20.74
C GLN A 205 -10.90 -29.01 -21.87
N ASN A 206 -10.28 -30.13 -21.52
CA ASN A 206 -9.87 -31.22 -22.41
C ASN A 206 -10.79 -32.44 -22.21
#